data_8747499157583e7ecbabe307b45cc5ae
#
_entry.id   8747499157583e7ecbabe307b45cc5ae
#
_cell.length_a   1.000
_cell.length_b   1.000
_cell.length_c   1.000
_cell.angle_alpha   90.00
_cell.angle_beta   90.00
_cell.angle_gamma   90.00
#
_symmetry.space_group_name_H-M   'P 1'
#
loop_
_entity.id
_entity.type
_entity.pdbx_description
1 polymer ?
#
loop_
_entity_poly.entity_id
_entity_poly.type
_entity_poly.pdbx_seq_one_letter_code
_entity_poly.pdbx_strand_id
1 'polypeptide(L)'
;MVQRLLLQQKTADPHPKLPGTIYTAAEEIVEAGGEALPVICDIRSEDNVRDAVNQAVDHFGGIDICINNASAIQLTNVTDTEMKRYDLMHQINGRGTYMVSKFCLPHLKKSDNPHILNLAPPLDMEAKWFAGTVAYTMAKYTMSMCVLGMAEEFKDMGIAVNALWPRTAIATAAVQNHLGGDEIMKLSRTVEIMADASYEILTKDSKEFTGNFCIDDIVLYESGVKDFTKYASVPFGELMPDFFVPDSTPLPDEIKNS
;
A
#
# COMPACT_ATOMS: atom_id res chain seq x y z
N MET A 1 10.87 6.02 -19.83
CA MET A 1 9.45 6.43 -19.60
C MET A 1 9.47 7.38 -18.42
N VAL A 2 8.95 8.58 -18.51
CA VAL A 2 8.86 9.52 -17.38
C VAL A 2 7.68 9.09 -16.52
N GLN A 3 7.93 8.80 -15.24
CA GLN A 3 6.84 8.50 -14.30
C GLN A 3 6.16 9.80 -13.89
N ARG A 4 4.82 9.81 -13.92
CA ARG A 4 3.97 10.93 -13.52
C ARG A 4 3.16 10.52 -12.31
N LEU A 5 3.33 11.24 -11.20
CA LEU A 5 2.71 10.87 -9.93
C LEU A 5 1.85 12.00 -9.39
N LEU A 6 0.60 11.67 -9.03
CA LEU A 6 -0.19 12.51 -8.14
C LEU A 6 0.02 12.02 -6.71
N LEU A 7 0.50 12.92 -5.84
CA LEU A 7 0.69 12.65 -4.42
C LEU A 7 -0.48 13.24 -3.63
N GLN A 8 -1.11 12.42 -2.81
CA GLN A 8 -2.25 12.83 -1.98
C GLN A 8 -1.92 12.75 -0.51
N GLN A 9 -2.17 13.83 0.22
CA GLN A 9 -2.11 13.88 1.67
C GLN A 9 -3.17 14.85 2.21
N LYS A 10 -3.67 14.58 3.42
CA LYS A 10 -4.73 15.37 4.05
C LYS A 10 -4.31 16.81 4.36
N THR A 11 -3.04 17.06 4.67
CA THR A 11 -2.52 18.37 5.07
C THR A 11 -1.25 18.71 4.29
N ALA A 12 -1.02 20.01 4.11
CA ALA A 12 0.22 20.56 3.53
C ALA A 12 1.32 20.77 4.60
N ASP A 13 0.92 20.87 5.87
CA ASP A 13 1.83 21.23 6.94
C ASP A 13 2.72 20.06 7.37
N PRO A 14 3.98 20.33 7.73
CA PRO A 14 4.86 19.31 8.29
C PRO A 14 4.26 18.73 9.58
N HIS A 15 4.30 17.40 9.67
CA HIS A 15 3.88 16.73 10.90
C HIS A 15 5.05 16.61 11.87
N PRO A 16 4.88 16.89 13.20
CA PRO A 16 6.00 16.89 14.16
C PRO A 16 6.78 15.58 14.25
N LYS A 17 6.16 14.47 13.84
CA LYS A 17 6.72 13.11 13.93
C LYS A 17 6.95 12.44 12.56
N LEU A 18 6.66 13.15 11.47
CA LEU A 18 6.82 12.62 10.12
C LEU A 18 7.75 13.55 9.34
N PRO A 19 8.85 13.05 8.79
CA PRO A 19 9.72 13.86 7.95
C PRO A 19 9.02 14.21 6.64
N GLY A 20 9.26 15.42 6.14
CA GLY A 20 8.77 15.85 4.84
C GLY A 20 7.27 16.15 4.75
N THR A 21 6.88 16.51 3.56
CA THR A 21 5.50 16.84 3.15
C THR A 21 5.26 16.28 1.75
N ILE A 22 4.03 16.38 1.22
CA ILE A 22 3.76 16.06 -0.19
C ILE A 22 4.59 16.91 -1.16
N TYR A 23 5.00 18.11 -0.75
CA TYR A 23 5.81 19.02 -1.56
C TYR A 23 7.27 18.56 -1.61
N THR A 24 7.86 18.18 -0.47
CA THR A 24 9.24 17.62 -0.47
C THR A 24 9.31 16.30 -1.23
N ALA A 25 8.29 15.44 -1.10
CA ALA A 25 8.20 14.21 -1.89
C ALA A 25 8.04 14.50 -3.39
N ALA A 26 7.30 15.55 -3.77
CA ALA A 26 7.21 15.97 -5.16
C ALA A 26 8.55 16.48 -5.70
N GLU A 27 9.31 17.24 -4.90
CA GLU A 27 10.66 17.70 -5.24
C GLU A 27 11.61 16.51 -5.48
N GLU A 28 11.62 15.51 -4.60
CA GLU A 28 12.43 14.30 -4.75
C GLU A 28 12.11 13.53 -6.04
N ILE A 29 10.81 13.43 -6.42
CA ILE A 29 10.40 12.78 -7.66
C ILE A 29 10.90 13.57 -8.89
N VAL A 30 10.82 14.89 -8.85
CA VAL A 30 11.30 15.75 -9.95
C VAL A 30 12.83 15.68 -10.06
N GLU A 31 13.55 15.68 -8.94
CA GLU A 31 15.01 15.50 -8.92
C GLU A 31 15.44 14.12 -9.48
N ALA A 32 14.61 13.08 -9.26
CA ALA A 32 14.81 11.77 -9.85
C ALA A 32 14.42 11.69 -11.35
N GLY A 33 13.95 12.79 -11.96
CA GLY A 33 13.58 12.86 -13.37
C GLY A 33 12.12 12.49 -13.68
N GLY A 34 11.27 12.38 -12.66
CA GLY A 34 9.83 12.20 -12.78
C GLY A 34 9.06 13.52 -12.87
N GLU A 35 7.75 13.43 -12.93
CA GLU A 35 6.82 14.56 -12.86
C GLU A 35 5.84 14.31 -11.70
N ALA A 36 5.63 15.29 -10.81
CA ALA A 36 4.80 15.13 -9.64
C ALA A 36 3.79 16.27 -9.48
N LEU A 37 2.56 15.92 -9.10
CA LEU A 37 1.50 16.85 -8.75
C LEU A 37 1.09 16.63 -7.29
N PRO A 38 1.50 17.49 -6.35
CA PRO A 38 1.07 17.42 -4.96
C PRO A 38 -0.35 18.00 -4.81
N VAL A 39 -1.29 17.19 -4.28
CA VAL A 39 -2.70 17.57 -4.08
C VAL A 39 -3.12 17.31 -2.63
N ILE A 40 -3.69 18.32 -1.97
CA ILE A 40 -4.29 18.12 -0.65
C ILE A 40 -5.62 17.41 -0.83
N CYS A 41 -5.73 16.19 -0.29
CA CYS A 41 -6.91 15.36 -0.40
C CYS A 41 -7.15 14.56 0.88
N ASP A 42 -8.29 14.75 1.50
CA ASP A 42 -8.81 13.85 2.53
C ASP A 42 -9.63 12.76 1.85
N ILE A 43 -9.08 11.53 1.80
CA ILE A 43 -9.74 10.41 1.12
C ILE A 43 -11.06 9.97 1.76
N ARG A 44 -11.46 10.56 2.89
CA ARG A 44 -12.78 10.37 3.51
C ARG A 44 -13.86 11.24 2.86
N SER A 45 -13.46 12.31 2.17
CA SER A 45 -14.33 13.24 1.47
C SER A 45 -14.47 12.85 0.00
N GLU A 46 -15.70 12.60 -0.44
CA GLU A 46 -16.00 12.27 -1.83
C GLU A 46 -15.63 13.41 -2.78
N ASP A 47 -15.91 14.65 -2.39
CA ASP A 47 -15.59 15.81 -3.22
C ASP A 47 -14.08 16.00 -3.35
N ASN A 48 -13.30 15.83 -2.26
CA ASN A 48 -11.84 15.92 -2.32
C ASN A 48 -11.24 14.84 -3.25
N VAL A 49 -11.74 13.61 -3.17
CA VAL A 49 -11.25 12.53 -4.03
C VAL A 49 -11.60 12.80 -5.51
N ARG A 50 -12.83 13.24 -5.79
CA ARG A 50 -13.25 13.61 -7.14
C ARG A 50 -12.38 14.73 -7.71
N ASP A 51 -12.15 15.78 -6.92
CA ASP A 51 -11.34 16.93 -7.32
C ASP A 51 -9.89 16.54 -7.56
N ALA A 52 -9.31 15.69 -6.72
CA ALA A 52 -7.94 15.19 -6.89
C ALA A 52 -7.80 14.35 -8.17
N VAL A 53 -8.76 13.46 -8.45
CA VAL A 53 -8.80 12.68 -9.70
C VAL A 53 -8.92 13.59 -10.91
N ASN A 54 -9.78 14.61 -10.88
CA ASN A 54 -9.92 15.58 -11.96
C ASN A 54 -8.62 16.35 -12.19
N GLN A 55 -7.96 16.81 -11.13
CA GLN A 55 -6.66 17.50 -11.23
C GLN A 55 -5.58 16.60 -11.87
N ALA A 56 -5.53 15.30 -11.51
CA ALA A 56 -4.62 14.36 -12.15
C ALA A 56 -4.88 14.23 -13.65
N VAL A 57 -6.14 14.08 -14.03
CA VAL A 57 -6.55 13.92 -15.42
C VAL A 57 -6.29 15.20 -16.24
N ASP A 58 -6.61 16.36 -15.67
CA ASP A 58 -6.38 17.65 -16.33
C ASP A 58 -4.87 17.92 -16.52
N HIS A 59 -4.04 17.53 -15.56
CA HIS A 59 -2.61 17.77 -15.60
C HIS A 59 -1.85 16.74 -16.45
N PHE A 60 -2.16 15.44 -16.29
CA PHE A 60 -1.40 14.34 -16.92
C PHE A 60 -2.10 13.74 -18.15
N GLY A 61 -3.36 14.05 -18.38
CA GLY A 61 -4.16 13.55 -19.51
C GLY A 61 -4.89 12.23 -19.24
N GLY A 62 -4.63 11.54 -18.11
CA GLY A 62 -5.26 10.26 -17.77
C GLY A 62 -4.72 9.65 -16.49
N ILE A 63 -5.19 8.44 -16.18
CA ILE A 63 -4.73 7.64 -15.04
C ILE A 63 -4.55 6.20 -15.53
N ASP A 64 -3.35 5.68 -15.39
CA ASP A 64 -3.01 4.28 -15.71
C ASP A 64 -2.95 3.40 -14.46
N ILE A 65 -2.58 3.99 -13.32
CA ILE A 65 -2.30 3.27 -12.09
C ILE A 65 -2.96 4.00 -10.91
N CYS A 66 -3.64 3.24 -10.06
CA CYS A 66 -4.18 3.69 -8.78
C CYS A 66 -3.55 2.89 -7.64
N ILE A 67 -2.80 3.55 -6.74
CA ILE A 67 -2.19 2.92 -5.57
C ILE A 67 -2.91 3.36 -4.31
N ASN A 68 -3.59 2.43 -3.63
CA ASN A 68 -4.25 2.66 -2.35
C ASN A 68 -3.28 2.30 -1.20
N ASN A 69 -2.42 3.26 -0.86
CA ASN A 69 -1.46 3.14 0.23
C ASN A 69 -1.97 3.78 1.54
N ALA A 70 -2.86 4.76 1.47
CA ALA A 70 -3.34 5.48 2.65
C ALA A 70 -4.01 4.52 3.65
N SER A 71 -3.55 4.57 4.90
CA SER A 71 -4.04 3.69 5.97
C SER A 71 -4.05 4.42 7.32
N ALA A 72 -4.96 4.01 8.20
CA ALA A 72 -4.96 4.35 9.61
C ALA A 72 -4.80 3.06 10.42
N ILE A 73 -4.03 3.16 11.51
CA ILE A 73 -3.71 2.05 12.39
C ILE A 73 -4.04 2.39 13.85
N GLN A 74 -4.65 1.43 14.55
CA GLN A 74 -4.83 1.42 16.00
C GLN A 74 -4.86 -0.03 16.46
N LEU A 75 -3.79 -0.48 17.14
CA LEU A 75 -3.64 -1.85 17.62
C LEU A 75 -4.13 -1.96 19.07
N THR A 76 -5.43 -1.91 19.26
CA THR A 76 -6.09 -2.04 20.55
C THR A 76 -7.15 -3.13 20.50
N ASN A 77 -7.39 -3.78 21.64
CA ASN A 77 -8.44 -4.77 21.81
C ASN A 77 -9.83 -4.11 21.75
N VAL A 78 -10.89 -4.93 21.79
CA VAL A 78 -12.27 -4.45 21.66
C VAL A 78 -12.66 -3.51 22.81
N THR A 79 -12.16 -3.75 24.03
CA THR A 79 -12.48 -2.93 25.20
C THR A 79 -11.88 -1.54 25.10
N ASP A 80 -10.66 -1.42 24.57
CA ASP A 80 -9.86 -0.19 24.59
C ASP A 80 -9.97 0.60 23.28
N THR A 81 -10.63 0.04 22.26
CA THR A 81 -10.82 0.72 20.97
C THR A 81 -11.92 1.78 21.09
N GLU A 82 -11.54 3.04 21.06
CA GLU A 82 -12.50 4.14 20.98
C GLU A 82 -13.21 4.16 19.61
N MET A 83 -14.54 4.35 19.60
CA MET A 83 -15.33 4.35 18.36
C MET A 83 -14.82 5.37 17.31
N LYS A 84 -14.34 6.55 17.75
CA LYS A 84 -13.73 7.51 16.83
C LYS A 84 -12.51 6.95 16.07
N ARG A 85 -11.75 6.01 16.68
CA ARG A 85 -10.62 5.34 16.06
C ARG A 85 -11.07 4.21 15.13
N TYR A 86 -12.09 3.46 15.57
CA TYR A 86 -12.77 2.49 14.74
C TYR A 86 -13.26 3.14 13.43
N ASP A 87 -14.05 4.22 13.56
CA ASP A 87 -14.60 4.95 12.41
C ASP A 87 -13.50 5.50 11.51
N LEU A 88 -12.42 6.06 12.08
CA LEU A 88 -11.30 6.57 11.31
C LEU A 88 -10.64 5.48 10.46
N MET A 89 -10.36 4.30 11.06
CA MET A 89 -9.74 3.18 10.35
C MET A 89 -10.64 2.70 9.21
N HIS A 90 -11.94 2.52 9.45
CA HIS A 90 -12.87 2.04 8.43
C HIS A 90 -13.12 3.08 7.32
N GLN A 91 -13.17 4.37 7.67
CA GLN A 91 -13.31 5.45 6.68
C GLN A 91 -12.10 5.59 5.77
N ILE A 92 -10.89 5.41 6.30
CA ILE A 92 -9.65 5.54 5.51
C ILE A 92 -9.39 4.22 4.77
N ASN A 93 -9.25 3.10 5.49
CA ASN A 93 -8.77 1.85 4.90
C ASN A 93 -9.80 1.27 3.93
N GLY A 94 -11.01 0.97 4.38
CA GLY A 94 -12.03 0.33 3.53
C GLY A 94 -12.73 1.31 2.60
N ARG A 95 -13.45 2.29 3.17
CA ARG A 95 -14.24 3.24 2.37
C ARG A 95 -13.37 4.09 1.44
N GLY A 96 -12.20 4.55 1.92
CA GLY A 96 -11.26 5.35 1.13
C GLY A 96 -10.74 4.55 -0.07
N THR A 97 -10.24 3.33 0.15
CA THR A 97 -9.80 2.43 -0.93
C THR A 97 -10.87 2.22 -1.99
N TYR A 98 -12.09 1.88 -1.56
CA TYR A 98 -13.22 1.70 -2.50
C TYR A 98 -13.50 2.98 -3.29
N MET A 99 -13.56 4.12 -2.62
CA MET A 99 -13.92 5.40 -3.20
C MET A 99 -12.87 5.89 -4.21
N VAL A 100 -11.58 5.84 -3.86
CA VAL A 100 -10.50 6.24 -4.77
C VAL A 100 -10.49 5.36 -6.01
N SER A 101 -10.57 4.03 -5.84
CA SER A 101 -10.66 3.08 -6.95
C SER A 101 -11.87 3.36 -7.86
N LYS A 102 -13.04 3.64 -7.28
CA LYS A 102 -14.27 3.98 -8.01
C LYS A 102 -14.09 5.24 -8.87
N PHE A 103 -13.48 6.30 -8.33
CA PHE A 103 -13.29 7.55 -9.08
C PHE A 103 -12.20 7.45 -10.14
N CYS A 104 -11.17 6.61 -9.94
CA CYS A 104 -10.16 6.33 -10.96
C CYS A 104 -10.69 5.45 -12.12
N LEU A 105 -11.71 4.60 -11.88
CA LEU A 105 -12.20 3.60 -12.83
C LEU A 105 -12.53 4.14 -14.24
N PRO A 106 -13.22 5.30 -14.42
CA PRO A 106 -13.52 5.81 -15.76
C PRO A 106 -12.27 6.18 -16.58
N HIS A 107 -11.15 6.43 -15.91
CA HIS A 107 -9.87 6.80 -16.53
C HIS A 107 -9.02 5.57 -16.77
N LEU A 108 -8.95 4.65 -15.81
CA LEU A 108 -8.29 3.35 -15.94
C LEU A 108 -8.78 2.56 -17.16
N LYS A 109 -10.08 2.61 -17.45
CA LYS A 109 -10.68 1.99 -18.66
C LYS A 109 -10.10 2.48 -19.98
N LYS A 110 -9.37 3.59 -20.01
CA LYS A 110 -8.78 4.19 -21.20
C LYS A 110 -7.28 3.91 -21.31
N SER A 111 -6.70 3.30 -20.31
CA SER A 111 -5.29 2.92 -20.26
C SER A 111 -5.04 1.62 -21.02
N ASP A 112 -3.85 1.48 -21.58
CA ASP A 112 -3.42 0.27 -22.27
C ASP A 112 -3.01 -0.85 -21.27
N ASN A 113 -2.56 -0.48 -20.07
CA ASN A 113 -2.15 -1.40 -19.01
C ASN A 113 -2.58 -0.90 -17.61
N PRO A 114 -3.89 -0.93 -17.32
CA PRO A 114 -4.43 -0.32 -16.10
C PRO A 114 -4.28 -1.20 -14.87
N HIS A 115 -3.81 -0.61 -13.75
CA HIS A 115 -3.63 -1.30 -12.49
C HIS A 115 -4.26 -0.56 -11.30
N ILE A 116 -4.84 -1.33 -10.39
CA ILE A 116 -5.14 -0.91 -9.02
C ILE A 116 -4.29 -1.76 -8.07
N LEU A 117 -3.48 -1.13 -7.24
CA LEU A 117 -2.66 -1.79 -6.23
C LEU A 117 -3.10 -1.34 -4.84
N ASN A 118 -3.53 -2.28 -4.00
CA ASN A 118 -3.90 -2.02 -2.62
C ASN A 118 -2.79 -2.51 -1.68
N LEU A 119 -2.28 -1.65 -0.79
CA LEU A 119 -1.37 -2.08 0.29
C LEU A 119 -2.20 -2.78 1.36
N ALA A 120 -2.53 -4.04 1.10
CA ALA A 120 -3.48 -4.84 1.87
C ALA A 120 -3.00 -6.30 2.02
N PRO A 121 -3.28 -6.95 3.18
CA PRO A 121 -2.80 -8.28 3.45
C PRO A 121 -3.56 -9.37 2.69
N PRO A 122 -3.00 -10.59 2.59
CA PRO A 122 -3.75 -11.77 2.22
C PRO A 122 -4.97 -11.98 3.14
N LEU A 123 -6.05 -12.54 2.62
CA LEU A 123 -7.23 -12.90 3.40
C LEU A 123 -7.02 -14.27 4.06
N ASP A 124 -6.51 -14.25 5.27
CA ASP A 124 -6.42 -15.43 6.14
C ASP A 124 -7.39 -15.27 7.31
N MET A 125 -8.40 -16.13 7.38
CA MET A 125 -9.49 -16.03 8.35
C MET A 125 -9.19 -16.73 9.68
N GLU A 126 -7.92 -17.04 9.99
CA GLU A 126 -7.54 -17.58 11.27
C GLU A 126 -7.80 -16.57 12.41
N ALA A 127 -8.36 -17.06 13.51
CA ALA A 127 -8.73 -16.22 14.65
C ALA A 127 -7.54 -15.45 15.26
N LYS A 128 -6.31 -15.98 15.11
CA LYS A 128 -5.07 -15.31 15.58
C LYS A 128 -4.89 -13.90 15.02
N TRP A 129 -5.32 -13.65 13.78
CA TRP A 129 -5.23 -12.35 13.13
C TRP A 129 -6.24 -11.31 13.62
N PHE A 130 -7.31 -11.78 14.27
CA PHE A 130 -8.35 -10.91 14.82
C PHE A 130 -8.14 -10.66 16.32
N ALA A 131 -7.57 -11.63 17.03
CA ALA A 131 -7.42 -11.55 18.47
C ALA A 131 -6.55 -10.35 18.88
N GLY A 132 -7.12 -9.47 19.70
CA GLY A 132 -6.42 -8.27 20.20
C GLY A 132 -6.44 -7.05 19.30
N THR A 133 -6.83 -7.18 18.01
CA THR A 133 -6.84 -6.08 17.04
C THR A 133 -8.04 -6.11 16.10
N VAL A 134 -9.20 -6.58 16.58
CA VAL A 134 -10.40 -6.82 15.75
C VAL A 134 -10.72 -5.65 14.82
N ALA A 135 -10.75 -4.42 15.34
CA ALA A 135 -11.11 -3.24 14.57
C ALA A 135 -10.12 -2.95 13.43
N TYR A 136 -8.81 -3.11 13.70
CA TYR A 136 -7.77 -2.91 12.69
C TYR A 136 -7.80 -4.01 11.63
N THR A 137 -7.89 -5.27 12.04
CA THR A 137 -7.95 -6.42 11.13
C THR A 137 -9.14 -6.29 10.19
N MET A 138 -10.33 -5.99 10.71
CA MET A 138 -11.52 -5.75 9.89
C MET A 138 -11.29 -4.63 8.87
N ALA A 139 -10.73 -3.50 9.29
CA ALA A 139 -10.47 -2.36 8.43
C ALA A 139 -9.47 -2.70 7.31
N LYS A 140 -8.38 -3.43 7.62
CA LYS A 140 -7.39 -3.87 6.62
C LYS A 140 -7.98 -4.93 5.68
N TYR A 141 -8.73 -5.89 6.20
CA TYR A 141 -9.38 -6.91 5.36
C TYR A 141 -10.44 -6.33 4.42
N THR A 142 -11.06 -5.21 4.77
CA THR A 142 -11.95 -4.50 3.83
C THR A 142 -11.20 -4.04 2.57
N MET A 143 -9.93 -3.60 2.69
CA MET A 143 -9.09 -3.29 1.52
C MET A 143 -8.83 -4.55 0.67
N SER A 144 -8.56 -5.67 1.33
CA SER A 144 -8.34 -6.97 0.68
C SER A 144 -9.62 -7.50 -0.01
N MET A 145 -10.77 -7.31 0.62
CA MET A 145 -12.07 -7.65 0.01
C MET A 145 -12.36 -6.80 -1.23
N CYS A 146 -11.91 -5.54 -1.26
CA CYS A 146 -11.95 -4.73 -2.50
C CYS A 146 -11.13 -5.38 -3.62
N VAL A 147 -9.94 -5.93 -3.32
CA VAL A 147 -9.14 -6.64 -4.33
C VAL A 147 -9.92 -7.84 -4.87
N LEU A 148 -10.43 -8.69 -3.97
CA LEU A 148 -11.14 -9.90 -4.34
C LEU A 148 -12.36 -9.62 -5.25
N GLY A 149 -13.17 -8.63 -4.86
CA GLY A 149 -14.38 -8.29 -5.61
C GLY A 149 -14.12 -7.52 -6.90
N MET A 150 -13.26 -6.49 -6.83
CA MET A 150 -12.99 -5.64 -8.00
C MET A 150 -12.15 -6.36 -9.06
N ALA A 151 -11.28 -7.29 -8.70
CA ALA A 151 -10.51 -8.08 -9.67
C ALA A 151 -11.45 -8.87 -10.59
N GLU A 152 -12.47 -9.51 -10.05
CA GLU A 152 -13.44 -10.26 -10.85
C GLU A 152 -14.39 -9.31 -11.60
N GLU A 153 -14.87 -8.23 -10.97
CA GLU A 153 -15.77 -7.27 -11.60
C GLU A 153 -15.12 -6.54 -12.80
N PHE A 154 -13.80 -6.27 -12.72
CA PHE A 154 -13.09 -5.49 -13.74
C PHE A 154 -12.33 -6.35 -14.77
N LYS A 155 -12.42 -7.67 -14.66
CA LYS A 155 -11.71 -8.63 -15.53
C LYS A 155 -11.96 -8.39 -17.01
N ASP A 156 -13.24 -8.27 -17.40
CA ASP A 156 -13.61 -8.02 -18.79
C ASP A 156 -13.21 -6.62 -19.29
N MET A 157 -12.84 -5.73 -18.39
CA MET A 157 -12.33 -4.39 -18.72
C MET A 157 -10.80 -4.39 -18.87
N GLY A 158 -10.12 -5.53 -18.59
CA GLY A 158 -8.67 -5.66 -18.63
C GLY A 158 -7.94 -4.88 -17.54
N ILE A 159 -8.62 -4.54 -16.43
CA ILE A 159 -8.03 -3.78 -15.32
C ILE A 159 -7.55 -4.76 -14.25
N ALA A 160 -6.26 -4.76 -13.97
CA ALA A 160 -5.70 -5.54 -12.87
C ALA A 160 -6.02 -4.90 -11.52
N VAL A 161 -6.40 -5.74 -10.54
CA VAL A 161 -6.55 -5.33 -9.14
C VAL A 161 -5.81 -6.33 -8.28
N ASN A 162 -4.73 -5.90 -7.62
CA ASN A 162 -3.88 -6.74 -6.80
C ASN A 162 -3.65 -6.13 -5.41
N ALA A 163 -3.27 -6.97 -4.47
CA ALA A 163 -2.78 -6.58 -3.17
C ALA A 163 -1.27 -6.80 -3.07
N LEU A 164 -0.60 -5.95 -2.30
CA LEU A 164 0.79 -6.14 -1.88
C LEU A 164 0.89 -5.98 -0.36
N TRP A 165 1.58 -6.91 0.29
CA TRP A 165 1.81 -6.90 1.72
C TRP A 165 3.27 -7.26 2.04
N PRO A 166 3.90 -6.63 3.04
CA PRO A 166 5.26 -6.97 3.43
C PRO A 166 5.29 -8.28 4.25
N ARG A 167 6.34 -9.09 4.07
CA ARG A 167 6.59 -10.25 4.93
C ARG A 167 7.03 -9.84 6.32
N THR A 168 7.82 -8.80 6.41
CA THR A 168 8.43 -8.32 7.65
C THR A 168 8.04 -6.88 7.91
N ALA A 169 8.20 -6.41 9.12
CA ALA A 169 8.02 -4.99 9.43
C ALA A 169 8.83 -4.12 8.45
N ILE A 170 8.27 -2.99 8.06
CA ILE A 170 8.92 -2.01 7.18
C ILE A 170 9.29 -0.77 7.98
N ALA A 171 10.53 -0.31 7.84
CA ALA A 171 11.08 0.84 8.54
C ALA A 171 10.38 2.15 8.15
N THR A 172 9.21 2.37 8.70
CA THR A 172 8.34 3.50 8.44
C THR A 172 8.07 4.29 9.72
N ALA A 173 7.60 5.52 9.54
CA ALA A 173 7.16 6.34 10.68
C ALA A 173 6.01 5.71 11.48
N ALA A 174 5.21 4.83 10.88
CA ALA A 174 4.18 4.07 11.58
C ALA A 174 4.81 3.07 12.57
N VAL A 175 5.82 2.33 12.12
CA VAL A 175 6.61 1.42 12.97
C VAL A 175 7.32 2.19 14.07
N GLN A 176 8.00 3.28 13.72
CA GLN A 176 8.70 4.15 14.68
C GLN A 176 7.77 4.68 15.77
N ASN A 177 6.57 5.12 15.42
CA ASN A 177 5.69 5.84 16.34
C ASN A 177 4.65 4.96 17.07
N HIS A 178 4.33 3.78 16.53
CA HIS A 178 3.20 2.96 17.00
C HIS A 178 3.52 1.48 17.26
N LEU A 179 4.64 0.94 16.76
CA LEU A 179 4.91 -0.50 16.80
C LEU A 179 6.16 -0.91 17.60
N GLY A 180 6.86 0.00 18.24
CA GLY A 180 7.99 -0.33 19.11
C GLY A 180 9.26 0.50 18.88
N GLY A 181 9.18 1.55 18.07
CA GLY A 181 10.25 2.54 17.93
C GLY A 181 11.54 1.97 17.33
N ASP A 182 12.69 2.48 17.81
CA ASP A 182 14.02 2.17 17.27
C ASP A 182 14.36 0.68 17.25
N GLU A 183 13.83 -0.10 18.19
CA GLU A 183 14.12 -1.53 18.26
C GLU A 183 13.47 -2.28 17.09
N ILE A 184 12.20 -2.00 16.81
CA ILE A 184 11.52 -2.64 15.67
C ILE A 184 12.04 -2.11 14.33
N MET A 185 12.46 -0.84 14.28
CA MET A 185 13.11 -0.28 13.09
C MET A 185 14.37 -1.07 12.67
N LYS A 186 15.16 -1.53 13.65
CA LYS A 186 16.35 -2.38 13.39
C LYS A 186 16.00 -3.79 12.89
N LEU A 187 14.82 -4.29 13.23
CA LEU A 187 14.31 -5.60 12.83
C LEU A 187 13.44 -5.51 11.55
N SER A 188 13.46 -4.36 10.86
CA SER A 188 12.64 -4.08 9.70
C SER A 188 13.44 -4.14 8.40
N ARG A 189 12.76 -4.37 7.30
CA ARG A 189 13.25 -4.06 5.97
C ARG A 189 12.99 -2.59 5.63
N THR A 190 13.78 -2.07 4.72
CA THR A 190 13.63 -0.70 4.23
C THR A 190 12.44 -0.56 3.26
N VAL A 191 11.97 0.66 3.04
CA VAL A 191 10.79 0.92 2.19
C VAL A 191 11.01 0.54 0.72
N GLU A 192 12.25 0.44 0.29
CA GLU A 192 12.65 0.10 -1.08
C GLU A 192 12.13 -1.27 -1.51
N ILE A 193 11.99 -2.24 -0.58
CA ILE A 193 11.46 -3.55 -0.93
C ILE A 193 10.01 -3.45 -1.42
N MET A 194 9.21 -2.60 -0.78
CA MET A 194 7.83 -2.36 -1.19
C MET A 194 7.75 -1.61 -2.52
N ALA A 195 8.66 -0.67 -2.76
CA ALA A 195 8.75 0.07 -4.01
C ALA A 195 9.13 -0.84 -5.18
N ASP A 196 10.18 -1.65 -5.01
CA ASP A 196 10.64 -2.60 -6.02
C ASP A 196 9.57 -3.67 -6.32
N ALA A 197 8.93 -4.24 -5.29
CA ALA A 197 7.83 -5.19 -5.47
C ALA A 197 6.60 -4.56 -6.15
N SER A 198 6.27 -3.32 -5.81
CA SER A 198 5.19 -2.59 -6.49
C SER A 198 5.51 -2.40 -7.97
N TYR A 199 6.74 -2.04 -8.31
CA TYR A 199 7.18 -1.87 -9.69
C TYR A 199 7.03 -3.18 -10.49
N GLU A 200 7.47 -4.30 -9.93
CA GLU A 200 7.32 -5.62 -10.56
C GLU A 200 5.86 -5.98 -10.81
N ILE A 201 4.96 -5.68 -9.88
CA ILE A 201 3.52 -5.93 -10.05
C ILE A 201 2.93 -5.03 -11.15
N LEU A 202 3.23 -3.72 -11.10
CA LEU A 202 2.63 -2.71 -11.96
C LEU A 202 3.14 -2.72 -13.40
N THR A 203 4.23 -3.45 -13.68
CA THR A 203 4.78 -3.65 -15.02
C THR A 203 4.32 -4.94 -15.69
N LYS A 204 3.60 -5.83 -14.97
CA LYS A 204 3.00 -7.03 -15.56
C LYS A 204 1.81 -6.67 -16.47
N ASP A 205 1.43 -7.58 -17.34
CA ASP A 205 0.21 -7.42 -18.16
C ASP A 205 -1.03 -7.44 -17.26
N SER A 206 -1.81 -6.37 -17.28
CA SER A 206 -3.00 -6.20 -16.45
C SER A 206 -4.09 -7.23 -16.73
N LYS A 207 -4.11 -7.82 -17.92
CA LYS A 207 -5.10 -8.85 -18.30
C LYS A 207 -4.75 -10.23 -17.74
N GLU A 208 -3.46 -10.46 -17.46
CA GLU A 208 -2.95 -11.75 -17.00
C GLU A 208 -2.69 -11.77 -15.48
N PHE A 209 -2.35 -10.63 -14.90
CA PHE A 209 -1.94 -10.55 -13.50
C PHE A 209 -2.93 -9.72 -12.67
N THR A 210 -4.02 -10.36 -12.24
CA THR A 210 -5.08 -9.74 -11.43
C THR A 210 -5.61 -10.70 -10.35
N GLY A 211 -6.16 -10.16 -9.26
CA GLY A 211 -6.74 -10.94 -8.15
C GLY A 211 -5.72 -11.53 -7.18
N ASN A 212 -4.45 -11.13 -7.27
CA ASN A 212 -3.38 -11.70 -6.47
C ASN A 212 -3.20 -10.97 -5.14
N PHE A 213 -2.86 -11.74 -4.10
CA PHE A 213 -2.41 -11.26 -2.80
C PHE A 213 -0.92 -11.53 -2.69
N CYS A 214 -0.13 -10.55 -3.09
CA CYS A 214 1.32 -10.65 -3.23
C CYS A 214 2.03 -10.38 -1.91
N ILE A 215 3.11 -11.11 -1.65
CA ILE A 215 4.07 -10.80 -0.60
C ILE A 215 5.34 -10.24 -1.27
N ASP A 216 5.87 -9.16 -0.73
CA ASP A 216 6.94 -8.34 -1.32
C ASP A 216 8.15 -9.15 -1.78
N ASP A 217 8.70 -9.95 -0.89
CA ASP A 217 9.90 -10.74 -1.16
C ASP A 217 9.64 -11.92 -2.12
N ILE A 218 8.43 -12.49 -2.13
CA ILE A 218 8.07 -13.53 -3.12
C ILE A 218 8.01 -12.93 -4.52
N VAL A 219 7.37 -11.77 -4.67
CA VAL A 219 7.31 -11.07 -5.97
C VAL A 219 8.72 -10.84 -6.52
N LEU A 220 9.61 -10.32 -5.68
CA LEU A 220 10.98 -10.03 -6.07
C LEU A 220 11.79 -11.30 -6.34
N TYR A 221 11.60 -12.36 -5.53
CA TYR A 221 12.24 -13.64 -5.75
C TYR A 221 11.86 -14.24 -7.11
N GLU A 222 10.56 -14.21 -7.44
CA GLU A 222 10.02 -14.68 -8.72
C GLU A 222 10.51 -13.83 -9.90
N SER A 223 10.76 -12.53 -9.68
CA SER A 223 11.39 -11.62 -10.66
C SER A 223 12.91 -11.79 -10.79
N GLY A 224 13.51 -12.69 -9.99
CA GLY A 224 14.92 -13.07 -10.11
C GLY A 224 15.84 -12.45 -9.06
N VAL A 225 15.34 -11.69 -8.10
CA VAL A 225 16.13 -11.19 -6.96
C VAL A 225 16.56 -12.38 -6.09
N LYS A 226 17.86 -12.48 -5.78
CA LYS A 226 18.44 -13.55 -4.97
C LYS A 226 19.14 -13.04 -3.70
N ASP A 227 19.42 -11.76 -3.64
CA ASP A 227 20.02 -11.10 -2.48
C ASP A 227 19.08 -10.05 -1.92
N PHE A 228 18.53 -10.33 -0.74
CA PHE A 228 17.61 -9.44 -0.02
C PHE A 228 18.31 -8.63 1.07
N THR A 229 19.61 -8.84 1.30
CA THR A 229 20.37 -8.12 2.34
C THR A 229 20.36 -6.62 2.14
N LYS A 230 20.27 -6.16 0.89
CA LYS A 230 20.15 -4.72 0.54
C LYS A 230 18.90 -4.04 1.11
N TYR A 231 17.88 -4.82 1.49
CA TYR A 231 16.65 -4.31 2.07
C TYR A 231 16.63 -4.33 3.60
N ALA A 232 17.61 -4.94 4.25
CA ALA A 232 17.68 -4.97 5.71
C ALA A 232 18.07 -3.59 6.26
N SER A 233 17.33 -3.10 7.27
CA SER A 233 17.65 -1.83 7.94
C SER A 233 18.97 -1.91 8.69
N VAL A 234 19.31 -3.10 9.20
CA VAL A 234 20.59 -3.40 9.85
C VAL A 234 21.13 -4.72 9.29
N PRO A 235 22.37 -4.77 8.82
CA PRO A 235 22.95 -6.00 8.31
C PRO A 235 22.94 -7.12 9.36
N PHE A 236 22.58 -8.34 8.93
CA PHE A 236 22.58 -9.55 9.77
C PHE A 236 21.66 -9.52 11.01
N GLY A 237 20.65 -8.64 11.01
CA GLY A 237 19.61 -8.60 12.03
C GLY A 237 18.56 -9.69 11.82
N GLU A 238 17.99 -10.20 12.92
CA GLU A 238 16.77 -11.00 12.85
C GLU A 238 15.60 -10.09 12.44
N LEU A 239 14.86 -10.45 11.39
CA LEU A 239 13.74 -9.64 10.91
C LEU A 239 12.45 -9.97 11.64
N MET A 240 11.68 -8.96 11.99
CA MET A 240 10.39 -9.13 12.65
C MET A 240 9.31 -9.44 11.60
N PRO A 241 8.60 -10.58 11.68
CA PRO A 241 7.47 -10.86 10.81
C PRO A 241 6.37 -9.80 10.94
N ASP A 242 5.76 -9.41 9.83
CA ASP A 242 4.58 -8.54 9.85
C ASP A 242 3.30 -9.34 10.14
N PHE A 243 2.22 -8.62 10.47
CA PHE A 243 0.90 -9.20 10.66
C PHE A 243 0.36 -9.80 9.35
N PHE A 244 -0.55 -10.76 9.47
CA PHE A 244 -1.36 -11.28 8.36
C PHE A 244 -0.62 -12.07 7.28
N VAL A 245 0.64 -12.40 7.47
CA VAL A 245 1.36 -13.30 6.57
C VAL A 245 0.98 -14.74 6.93
N PRO A 246 0.27 -15.47 6.05
CA PRO A 246 -0.13 -16.85 6.35
C PRO A 246 1.08 -17.75 6.58
N ASP A 247 0.97 -18.70 7.54
CA ASP A 247 2.04 -19.67 7.82
C ASP A 247 2.37 -20.54 6.59
N SER A 248 1.44 -20.66 5.66
CA SER A 248 1.62 -21.38 4.38
C SER A 248 2.39 -20.60 3.33
N THR A 249 2.72 -19.32 3.58
CA THR A 249 3.45 -18.49 2.61
C THR A 249 4.84 -19.07 2.35
N PRO A 250 5.22 -19.38 1.09
CA PRO A 250 6.53 -19.92 0.76
C PRO A 250 7.66 -19.09 1.34
N LEU A 251 8.72 -19.73 1.83
CA LEU A 251 9.92 -19.09 2.33
C LEU A 251 11.17 -19.74 1.69
N PRO A 252 11.55 -19.35 0.47
CA PRO A 252 12.78 -19.78 -0.18
C PRO A 252 14.03 -19.52 0.67
N ASP A 253 15.04 -20.37 0.54
CA ASP A 253 16.28 -20.25 1.33
C ASP A 253 17.01 -18.92 1.11
N GLU A 254 16.93 -18.36 -0.10
CA GLU A 254 17.51 -17.07 -0.44
C GLU A 254 16.86 -15.92 0.36
N ILE A 255 15.56 -16.01 0.63
CA ILE A 255 14.84 -15.02 1.46
C ILE A 255 15.13 -15.24 2.95
N LYS A 256 15.21 -16.51 3.35
CA LYS A 256 15.41 -16.89 4.76
C LYS A 256 16.79 -16.50 5.30
N ASN A 257 17.80 -16.50 4.41
CA ASN A 257 19.19 -16.30 4.79
C ASN A 257 19.69 -14.86 4.52
N SER A 258 18.78 -13.93 4.29
CA SER A 258 19.09 -12.54 3.92
C SER A 258 18.44 -11.51 4.83
#